data_fec6c7d5fc2d73eafbd8b783a5424fa3
#
_entry.id   fec6c7d5fc2d73eafbd8b783a5424fa3
#
_cell.length_a   1.000
_cell.length_b   1.000
_cell.length_c   1.000
_cell.angle_alpha   90.00
_cell.angle_beta   90.00
_cell.angle_gamma   90.00
#
_symmetry.space_group_name_H-M   'P 1'
#
loop_
_entity.id
_entity.type
_entity.pdbx_description
1 polymer ?
#
loop_
_entity_poly.entity_id
_entity_poly.type
_entity_poly.pdbx_seq_one_letter_code
_entity_poly.pdbx_strand_id
1 'polypeptide(L)' 'MTIWINEQIDPSGLLYSCIACCNETQAQNCHASFEQNLTAEQKASGWVARLRTVNSWDEVPVNALKLD' A
#
# COMPACT_ATOMS: atom_id res chain seq x y z
N MET A 1 -6.00 13.55 -11.97
CA MET A 1 -6.27 12.11 -11.71
C MET A 1 -5.82 11.79 -10.30
N THR A 2 -6.54 10.92 -9.61
CA THR A 2 -6.15 10.47 -8.27
C THR A 2 -5.82 8.99 -8.33
N ILE A 3 -4.65 8.63 -7.82
CA ILE A 3 -4.18 7.25 -7.75
C ILE A 3 -3.97 6.91 -6.28
N TRP A 4 -4.55 5.81 -5.82
CA TRP A 4 -4.40 5.33 -4.45
C TRP A 4 -3.30 4.27 -4.43
N ILE A 5 -2.40 4.39 -3.46
CA ILE A 5 -1.27 3.47 -3.30
C ILE A 5 -1.35 2.82 -1.93
N ASN A 6 -1.45 1.48 -1.93
CA ASN A 6 -1.37 0.68 -0.72
C ASN A 6 0.04 0.11 -0.59
N GLU A 7 0.64 0.29 0.57
CA GLU A 7 2.02 -0.11 0.82
C GLU A 7 2.13 -0.87 2.13
N GLN A 8 2.94 -1.94 2.12
CA GLN A 8 3.41 -2.58 3.35
C GLN A 8 4.89 -2.24 3.49
N ILE A 9 5.25 -1.68 4.63
CA ILE A 9 6.59 -1.17 4.90
C ILE A 9 7.16 -1.94 6.08
N ASP A 10 8.36 -2.50 5.91
CA ASP A 10 9.01 -3.26 6.96
C ASP A 10 9.63 -2.36 8.04
N PRO A 11 10.10 -2.91 9.16
CA PRO A 11 10.66 -2.10 10.25
C PRO A 11 11.87 -1.27 9.86
N SER A 12 12.57 -1.61 8.78
CA SER A 12 13.72 -0.84 8.30
C SER A 12 13.30 0.32 7.41
N GLY A 13 12.01 0.42 7.08
CA GLY A 13 11.48 1.45 6.19
C GLY A 13 11.47 1.05 4.73
N LEU A 14 11.79 -0.19 4.41
CA LEU A 14 11.77 -0.69 3.03
C LEU A 14 10.38 -1.10 2.61
N LEU A 15 10.04 -0.81 1.36
CA LEU A 15 8.76 -1.16 0.75
C LEU A 15 8.76 -2.65 0.43
N TYR A 16 7.91 -3.41 1.12
CA TYR A 16 7.78 -4.85 0.92
C TYR A 16 6.75 -5.19 -0.16
N SER A 17 5.62 -4.48 -0.14
CA SER A 17 4.52 -4.72 -1.07
C SER A 17 3.86 -3.40 -1.43
N CYS A 18 3.43 -3.27 -2.70
CA CYS A 18 2.84 -2.03 -3.17
C CYS A 18 1.81 -2.32 -4.26
N ILE A 19 0.59 -1.82 -4.09
CA ILE A 19 -0.48 -1.95 -5.06
C ILE A 19 -1.08 -0.57 -5.32
N ALA A 20 -1.18 -0.20 -6.60
CA ALA A 20 -1.75 1.08 -7.01
C ALA A 20 -3.02 0.87 -7.83
N CYS A 21 -4.03 1.70 -7.59
CA CYS A 21 -5.29 1.65 -8.33
C CYS A 21 -5.91 3.05 -8.42
N CYS A 22 -6.92 3.17 -9.28
CA CYS A 22 -7.62 4.44 -9.52
C CYS A 22 -9.04 4.45 -8.93
N ASN A 23 -9.40 3.46 -8.12
CA ASN A 23 -10.72 3.33 -7.53
C ASN A 23 -10.61 3.36 -6.00
N GLU A 24 -11.28 4.31 -5.37
CA GLU A 24 -11.19 4.49 -3.93
C GLU A 24 -11.72 3.28 -3.15
N THR A 25 -12.85 2.73 -3.55
CA THR A 25 -13.43 1.56 -2.88
C THR A 25 -12.48 0.37 -2.93
N GLN A 26 -11.89 0.12 -4.10
CA GLN A 26 -10.90 -0.93 -4.28
C GLN A 26 -9.67 -0.67 -3.39
N ALA A 27 -9.23 0.59 -3.31
CA ALA A 27 -8.10 0.97 -2.48
C ALA A 27 -8.38 0.73 -1.00
N GLN A 28 -9.58 1.08 -0.52
CA GLN A 28 -9.95 0.86 0.88
C GLN A 28 -10.01 -0.62 1.22
N ASN A 29 -10.56 -1.44 0.31
CA ASN A 29 -10.62 -2.88 0.49
C ASN A 29 -9.21 -3.49 0.52
N CYS A 30 -8.33 -3.00 -0.34
CA CYS A 30 -6.93 -3.44 -0.39
C CYS A 30 -6.19 -3.06 0.90
N HIS A 31 -6.43 -1.86 1.42
CA HIS A 31 -5.82 -1.42 2.67
C HIS A 31 -6.26 -2.32 3.84
N ALA A 32 -7.54 -2.66 3.90
CA ALA A 32 -8.05 -3.56 4.92
C ALA A 32 -7.35 -4.93 4.85
N SER A 33 -7.15 -5.45 3.64
CA SER A 33 -6.44 -6.71 3.43
C SER A 33 -4.99 -6.62 3.89
N PHE A 34 -4.31 -5.52 3.57
CA PHE A 34 -2.93 -5.31 3.99
C PHE A 34 -2.82 -5.27 5.52
N GLU A 35 -3.77 -4.61 6.18
CA GLU A 35 -3.82 -4.57 7.64
C GLU A 35 -4.04 -5.96 8.23
N GLN A 36 -4.94 -6.74 7.65
CA GLN A 36 -5.25 -8.09 8.13
C GLN A 36 -4.10 -9.07 7.90
N ASN A 37 -3.30 -8.86 6.86
CA ASN A 37 -2.17 -9.73 6.54
C ASN A 37 -0.98 -9.53 7.46
N LEU A 38 -0.94 -8.42 8.19
CA LEU A 38 0.11 -8.19 9.18
C LEU A 38 -0.25 -8.92 10.47
N THR A 39 0.64 -9.79 10.92
CA THR A 39 0.46 -10.50 12.20
C THR A 39 0.66 -9.53 13.36
N ALA A 40 0.22 -9.92 14.56
CA ALA A 40 0.45 -9.13 15.76
C ALA A 40 1.96 -8.95 16.01
N GLU A 41 2.75 -9.99 15.72
CA GLU A 41 4.21 -9.92 15.84
C GLU A 41 4.83 -8.92 14.86
N GLN A 42 4.36 -8.92 13.61
CA GLN A 42 4.84 -7.98 12.61
C GLN A 42 4.53 -6.54 13.00
N LYS A 43 3.30 -6.27 13.45
CA LYS A 43 2.92 -4.93 13.90
C LYS A 43 3.75 -4.49 15.10
N ALA A 44 4.00 -5.40 16.05
CA ALA A 44 4.83 -5.10 17.22
C ALA A 44 6.28 -4.82 16.83
N SER A 45 6.75 -5.44 15.73
CA SER A 45 8.11 -5.23 15.21
C SER A 45 8.27 -3.94 14.41
N GLY A 46 7.18 -3.25 14.08
CA GLY A 46 7.23 -2.00 13.35
C GLY A 46 6.78 -2.05 11.90
N TRP A 47 6.19 -3.16 11.46
CA TRP A 47 5.57 -3.23 10.13
C TRP A 47 4.35 -2.32 10.06
N VAL A 48 4.15 -1.66 8.92
CA VAL A 48 3.05 -0.71 8.71
C VAL A 48 2.36 -1.00 7.39
N ALA A 49 1.03 -0.86 7.38
CA ALA A 49 0.25 -0.80 6.15
C ALA A 49 -0.17 0.66 5.97
N ARG A 50 0.13 1.24 4.80
CA ARG A 50 -0.12 2.66 4.53
C ARG A 50 -0.91 2.83 3.24
N LEU A 51 -1.92 3.70 3.29
CA LEU A 51 -2.67 4.11 2.09
C LEU A 51 -2.41 5.59 1.88
N ARG A 52 -1.97 5.95 0.67
CA ARG A 52 -1.73 7.34 0.28
C ARG A 52 -2.21 7.58 -1.14
N THR A 53 -2.26 8.85 -1.55
CA THR A 53 -2.66 9.23 -2.89
C THR A 53 -1.55 10.00 -3.58
N VAL A 54 -1.50 9.86 -4.90
CA VAL A 54 -0.63 10.65 -5.78
C VAL A 54 -1.44 11.15 -6.96
N ASN A 55 -0.90 12.09 -7.71
CA ASN A 55 -1.62 12.74 -8.82
C ASN A 55 -1.27 12.18 -10.20
N SER A 56 -0.18 11.44 -10.31
CA SER A 56 0.24 10.88 -11.60
C SER A 56 0.95 9.56 -11.41
N TRP A 57 0.99 8.76 -12.48
CA TRP A 57 1.67 7.47 -12.47
C TRP A 57 3.18 7.59 -12.31
N ASP A 58 3.74 8.77 -12.63
CA ASP A 58 5.17 9.04 -12.45
C ASP A 58 5.56 9.00 -10.97
N GLU A 59 4.61 9.25 -10.08
CA GLU A 59 4.85 9.26 -8.64
C GLU A 59 4.65 7.87 -8.00
N VAL A 60 4.17 6.90 -8.77
CA VAL A 60 3.93 5.54 -8.29
C VAL A 60 5.23 4.75 -8.35
N PRO A 61 5.57 3.99 -7.29
CA PRO A 61 6.78 3.14 -7.33
C PRO A 61 6.77 2.20 -8.54
N VAL A 62 7.94 2.02 -9.15
CA VAL A 62 8.04 1.27 -10.41
C VAL A 62 7.64 -0.21 -10.28
N ASN A 63 7.82 -0.79 -9.10
CA ASN A 63 7.48 -2.19 -8.84
C ASN A 63 6.08 -2.37 -8.24
N ALA A 64 5.27 -1.32 -8.21
CA ALA A 64 3.89 -1.43 -7.75
C ALA A 64 3.08 -2.30 -8.70
N LEU A 65 2.22 -3.16 -8.14
CA LEU A 65 1.21 -3.86 -8.93
C LEU A 65 0.11 -2.85 -9.26
N LYS A 66 -0.12 -2.63 -10.54
CA LYS A 66 -1.12 -1.64 -10.99
C LYS A 66 -2.43 -2.36 -11.32
N LEU A 67 -3.51 -1.94 -10.66
CA LEU A 67 -4.85 -2.44 -10.90
C LEU A 67 -5.64 -1.44 -11.73
N ASP A 68 -6.47 -1.95 -12.61
CA ASP A 68 -7.34 -1.10 -13.43
C ASP A 68 -8.64 -0.76 -12.70
#